data_0b499b63c10acb0876876b2c0fe51717
#
_entry.id   0b499b63c10acb0876876b2c0fe51717
#
_cell.length_a   1.000
_cell.length_b   1.000
_cell.length_c   1.000
_cell.angle_alpha   90.00
_cell.angle_beta   90.00
_cell.angle_gamma   90.00
#
_symmetry.space_group_name_H-M   'P 1'
#
loop_
_entity.id
_entity.type
_entity.pdbx_description
1 polymer ?
#
loop_
_entity_poly.entity_id
_entity_poly.type
_entity_poly.pdbx_seq_one_letter_code
_entity_poly.pdbx_strand_id
1 'polypeptide(L)'
;THIAASYRCEAVCDYTFGIPPVVNDPEETELLAEAAHDVLGQEKVIRLANPMMGSEDFAYFLQKVPRGTIFRLGVAGDTPVSLHNPGFNFPDEALPVGVAVFVSYVMEKLAR
;
A
#
# COMPACT_ATOMS: atom_id res chain seq x y z
N THR A 1 14.57 -22.08 -20.48
CA THR A 1 14.70 -23.28 -21.34
C THR A 1 16.16 -23.61 -21.64
N HIS A 2 17.01 -22.67 -22.05
CA HIS A 2 18.44 -22.94 -22.34
C HIS A 2 19.24 -23.46 -21.13
N ILE A 3 18.93 -22.98 -19.93
CA ILE A 3 19.54 -23.46 -18.68
C ILE A 3 19.16 -24.93 -18.45
N ALA A 4 17.89 -25.31 -18.61
CA ALA A 4 17.47 -26.70 -18.47
C ALA A 4 18.18 -27.60 -19.48
N ALA A 5 18.27 -27.17 -20.73
CA ALA A 5 18.96 -27.92 -21.78
C ALA A 5 20.45 -28.15 -21.49
N SER A 6 21.14 -27.19 -20.85
CA SER A 6 22.57 -27.37 -20.46
C SER A 6 22.76 -28.48 -19.40
N TYR A 7 21.68 -28.77 -18.64
CA TYR A 7 21.65 -29.89 -17.68
C TYR A 7 20.95 -31.14 -18.23
N ARG A 8 20.73 -31.22 -19.55
CA ARG A 8 20.01 -32.32 -20.23
C ARG A 8 18.58 -32.54 -19.68
N CYS A 9 17.94 -31.44 -19.23
CA CYS A 9 16.57 -31.42 -18.74
C CYS A 9 15.67 -30.66 -19.71
N GLU A 10 14.40 -31.01 -19.72
CA GLU A 10 13.35 -30.21 -20.34
C GLU A 10 12.64 -29.39 -19.29
N ALA A 11 12.31 -28.14 -19.59
CA ALA A 11 11.53 -27.27 -18.71
C ALA A 11 10.30 -26.77 -19.44
N VAL A 12 9.15 -27.01 -18.84
CA VAL A 12 7.87 -26.41 -19.21
C VAL A 12 7.59 -25.30 -18.19
N CYS A 13 7.29 -24.10 -18.68
CA CYS A 13 6.91 -22.97 -17.83
C CYS A 13 5.48 -22.58 -18.20
N ASP A 14 4.58 -22.79 -17.26
CA ASP A 14 3.20 -22.28 -17.32
C ASP A 14 3.10 -21.11 -16.34
N TYR A 15 2.79 -19.93 -16.88
CA TYR A 15 2.75 -18.68 -16.09
C TYR A 15 1.44 -17.95 -16.32
N THR A 16 0.67 -17.80 -15.25
CA THR A 16 -0.56 -17.02 -15.26
C THR A 16 -0.31 -15.66 -14.62
N PHE A 17 -0.61 -14.58 -15.34
CA PHE A 17 -0.57 -13.23 -14.80
C PHE A 17 -1.69 -13.06 -13.76
N GLY A 18 -1.28 -12.66 -12.56
CA GLY A 18 -2.19 -12.36 -11.45
C GLY A 18 -2.53 -10.88 -11.34
N ILE A 19 -2.63 -10.42 -10.10
CA ILE A 19 -2.93 -9.01 -9.76
C ILE A 19 -1.78 -8.13 -10.23
N PRO A 20 -2.06 -6.98 -10.90
CA PRO A 20 -1.02 -6.05 -11.33
C PRO A 20 -0.33 -5.39 -10.13
N PRO A 21 0.86 -4.78 -10.32
CA PRO A 21 1.51 -4.03 -9.26
C PRO A 21 0.72 -2.77 -8.92
N VAL A 22 0.71 -2.41 -7.64
CA VAL A 22 0.27 -1.08 -7.18
C VAL A 22 1.35 -0.06 -7.58
N VAL A 23 0.94 0.95 -8.33
CA VAL A 23 1.80 2.09 -8.66
C VAL A 23 1.11 3.35 -8.18
N ASN A 24 1.58 3.89 -7.06
CA ASN A 24 1.09 5.14 -6.52
C ASN A 24 1.48 6.32 -7.42
N ASP A 25 0.55 7.26 -7.63
CA ASP A 25 0.87 8.52 -8.28
C ASP A 25 1.78 9.36 -7.35
N PRO A 26 2.91 9.89 -7.84
CA PRO A 26 3.84 10.64 -6.99
C PRO A 26 3.24 11.91 -6.39
N GLU A 27 2.47 12.69 -7.16
CA GLU A 27 1.88 13.94 -6.66
C GLU A 27 0.81 13.68 -5.61
N GLU A 28 -0.03 12.65 -5.83
CA GLU A 28 -1.03 12.25 -4.84
C GLU A 28 -0.40 11.67 -3.57
N THR A 29 0.74 10.98 -3.72
CA THR A 29 1.48 10.45 -2.56
C THR A 29 2.08 11.57 -1.72
N GLU A 30 2.64 12.61 -2.35
CA GLU A 30 3.14 13.78 -1.62
C GLU A 30 2.01 14.53 -0.91
N LEU A 31 0.91 14.80 -1.60
CA LEU A 31 -0.24 15.47 -1.01
C LEU A 31 -0.81 14.71 0.19
N LEU A 32 -0.91 13.38 0.06
CA LEU A 32 -1.36 12.53 1.16
C LEU A 32 -0.37 12.53 2.33
N ALA A 33 0.94 12.55 2.04
CA ALA A 33 1.95 12.62 3.09
C ALA A 33 1.90 13.96 3.82
N GLU A 34 1.71 15.09 3.11
CA GLU A 34 1.50 16.42 3.72
C GLU A 34 0.27 16.41 4.65
N ALA A 35 -0.86 15.94 4.17
CA ALA A 35 -2.08 15.82 4.96
C ALA A 35 -1.90 14.92 6.21
N ALA A 36 -1.16 13.84 6.06
CA ALA A 36 -0.84 12.96 7.18
C ALA A 36 0.12 13.62 8.20
N HIS A 37 1.09 14.41 7.73
CA HIS A 37 1.98 15.20 8.60
C HIS A 37 1.19 16.21 9.44
N ASP A 38 0.22 16.87 8.86
CA ASP A 38 -0.61 17.86 9.56
C ASP A 38 -1.49 17.23 10.65
N VAL A 39 -1.96 16.00 10.42
CA VAL A 39 -2.79 15.26 11.37
C VAL A 39 -1.98 14.59 12.48
N LEU A 40 -0.83 14.00 12.12
CA LEU A 40 -0.08 13.06 12.99
C LEU A 40 1.25 13.62 13.51
N GLY A 41 1.80 14.63 12.86
CA GLY A 41 3.20 15.05 13.02
C GLY A 41 4.14 14.26 12.11
N GLN A 42 5.26 14.89 11.77
CA GLN A 42 6.21 14.36 10.78
C GLN A 42 6.86 13.04 11.21
N GLU A 43 7.08 12.86 12.49
CA GLU A 43 7.73 11.66 13.05
C GLU A 43 6.89 10.39 12.94
N LYS A 44 5.58 10.53 12.68
CA LYS A 44 4.65 9.38 12.54
C LYS A 44 4.37 8.99 11.09
N VAL A 45 4.86 9.77 10.13
CA VAL A 45 4.68 9.48 8.71
C VAL A 45 5.96 8.86 8.15
N ILE A 46 5.89 7.59 7.81
CA ILE A 46 7.05 6.81 7.38
C ILE A 46 6.97 6.55 5.88
N ARG A 47 8.01 6.96 5.15
CA ARG A 47 8.19 6.58 3.75
C ARG A 47 8.93 5.25 3.69
N LEU A 48 8.32 4.28 3.05
CA LEU A 48 8.95 2.97 2.86
C LEU A 48 10.07 3.08 1.82
N ALA A 49 11.27 2.64 2.18
CA ALA A 49 12.42 2.65 1.28
C ALA A 49 12.30 1.64 0.13
N ASN A 50 11.54 0.57 0.35
CA ASN A 50 11.32 -0.49 -0.63
C ASN A 50 9.85 -0.81 -0.77
N PRO A 51 9.40 -1.21 -1.96
CA PRO A 51 8.02 -1.66 -2.16
C PRO A 51 7.75 -2.95 -1.38
N MET A 52 6.51 -3.12 -0.94
CA MET A 52 6.08 -4.38 -0.35
C MET A 52 5.74 -5.38 -1.45
N MET A 53 6.07 -6.65 -1.21
CA MET A 53 5.90 -7.73 -2.19
C MET A 53 4.52 -8.41 -2.12
N GLY A 54 3.60 -7.90 -1.31
CA GLY A 54 2.23 -8.42 -1.23
C GLY A 54 1.38 -7.97 -2.42
N SER A 55 0.43 -8.81 -2.82
CA SER A 55 -0.59 -8.44 -3.80
C SER A 55 -1.63 -7.52 -3.17
N GLU A 56 -2.17 -6.58 -3.97
CA GLU A 56 -3.18 -5.63 -3.54
C GLU A 56 -4.15 -5.36 -4.71
N ASP A 57 -5.42 -5.68 -4.54
CA ASP A 57 -6.43 -5.56 -5.60
C ASP A 57 -6.81 -4.09 -5.91
N PHE A 58 -6.49 -3.15 -5.03
CA PHE A 58 -6.58 -1.72 -5.30
C PHE A 58 -5.79 -1.29 -6.55
N ALA A 59 -4.81 -2.11 -6.97
CA ALA A 59 -4.10 -1.93 -8.23
C ALA A 59 -5.02 -1.81 -9.45
N TYR A 60 -6.16 -2.53 -9.45
CA TYR A 60 -7.15 -2.42 -10.53
C TYR A 60 -7.86 -1.07 -10.55
N PHE A 61 -8.09 -0.47 -9.39
CA PHE A 61 -8.62 0.90 -9.30
C PHE A 61 -7.63 1.90 -9.87
N LEU A 62 -6.34 1.77 -9.52
CA LEU A 62 -5.29 2.67 -10.01
C LEU A 62 -5.08 2.58 -11.52
N GLN A 63 -5.42 1.45 -12.16
CA GLN A 63 -5.43 1.34 -13.62
C GLN A 63 -6.58 2.12 -14.28
N LYS A 64 -7.64 2.43 -13.54
CA LYS A 64 -8.84 3.14 -14.05
C LYS A 64 -8.87 4.60 -13.62
N VAL A 65 -8.33 4.90 -12.45
CA VAL A 65 -8.22 6.25 -11.91
C VAL A 65 -6.74 6.67 -12.02
N PRO A 66 -6.39 7.54 -12.97
CA PRO A 66 -4.98 7.80 -13.31
C PRO A 66 -4.19 8.52 -12.21
N ARG A 67 -4.87 9.08 -11.23
CA ARG A 67 -4.24 9.76 -10.10
C ARG A 67 -4.79 9.20 -8.80
N GLY A 68 -4.08 8.26 -8.24
CA GLY A 68 -4.46 7.62 -7.00
C GLY A 68 -3.26 7.12 -6.22
N THR A 69 -3.45 6.95 -4.92
CA THR A 69 -2.43 6.45 -4.01
C THR A 69 -3.06 5.60 -2.92
N ILE A 70 -2.30 4.67 -2.39
CA ILE A 70 -2.65 3.89 -1.20
C ILE A 70 -1.60 4.11 -0.13
N PHE A 71 -2.02 4.20 1.11
CA PHE A 71 -1.16 4.23 2.28
C PHE A 71 -1.55 3.15 3.28
N ARG A 72 -0.71 2.93 4.27
CA ARG A 72 -0.97 2.00 5.36
C ARG A 72 -1.07 2.75 6.67
N LEU A 73 -2.13 2.52 7.41
CA LEU A 73 -2.27 2.98 8.78
C LEU A 73 -1.68 1.93 9.72
N GLY A 74 -0.66 2.32 10.49
CA GLY A 74 -0.09 1.46 11.52
C GLY A 74 -1.06 1.32 12.68
N VAL A 75 -1.44 0.08 12.97
CA VAL A 75 -2.42 -0.27 14.02
C VAL A 75 -1.87 -1.30 15.02
N ALA A 76 -0.55 -1.48 15.04
CA ALA A 76 0.07 -2.43 15.95
C ALA A 76 -0.03 -1.93 17.39
N GLY A 77 -0.57 -2.75 18.27
CA GLY A 77 -0.51 -2.59 19.73
C GLY A 77 0.74 -3.26 20.33
N ASP A 78 0.75 -3.44 21.65
CA ASP A 78 1.87 -4.04 22.39
C ASP A 78 2.19 -5.48 21.95
N THR A 79 1.20 -6.19 21.44
CA THR A 79 1.34 -7.55 20.89
C THR A 79 0.84 -7.59 19.46
N PRO A 80 1.69 -7.20 18.49
CA PRO A 80 1.27 -7.12 17.09
C PRO A 80 0.96 -8.52 16.53
N VAL A 81 -0.22 -8.65 15.94
CA VAL A 81 -0.64 -9.82 15.18
C VAL A 81 -0.63 -9.49 13.71
N SER A 82 -0.03 -10.34 12.89
CA SER A 82 0.07 -10.11 11.45
C SER A 82 -1.31 -10.05 10.79
N LEU A 83 -1.43 -9.23 9.74
CA LEU A 83 -2.56 -9.26 8.82
C LEU A 83 -2.83 -10.70 8.35
N HIS A 84 -4.09 -11.03 8.10
CA HIS A 84 -4.56 -12.35 7.69
C HIS A 84 -4.42 -13.47 8.75
N ASN A 85 -4.03 -13.14 9.98
CA ASN A 85 -4.10 -14.08 11.08
C ASN A 85 -5.52 -14.06 11.68
N PRO A 86 -6.10 -15.22 12.06
CA PRO A 86 -7.44 -15.27 12.67
C PRO A 86 -7.59 -14.45 13.96
N GLY A 87 -6.49 -14.23 14.67
CA GLY A 87 -6.45 -13.39 15.88
C GLY A 87 -6.14 -11.91 15.58
N PHE A 88 -6.07 -11.49 14.31
CA PHE A 88 -5.84 -10.09 13.99
C PHE A 88 -7.00 -9.21 14.48
N ASN A 89 -6.65 -8.21 15.26
CA ASN A 89 -7.55 -7.16 15.70
C ASN A 89 -6.77 -5.85 15.75
N PHE A 90 -7.43 -4.74 15.53
CA PHE A 90 -6.85 -3.42 15.65
C PHE A 90 -7.65 -2.58 16.65
N PRO A 91 -7.01 -1.63 17.35
CA PRO A 91 -7.71 -0.77 18.29
C PRO A 91 -8.66 0.19 17.56
N ASP A 92 -9.86 0.35 18.06
CA ASP A 92 -10.87 1.25 17.47
C ASP A 92 -10.40 2.72 17.45
N GLU A 93 -9.46 3.08 18.30
CA GLU A 93 -8.81 4.40 18.35
C GLU A 93 -8.02 4.74 17.07
N ALA A 94 -7.68 3.74 16.26
CA ALA A 94 -7.04 3.94 14.97
C ALA A 94 -8.02 4.47 13.91
N LEU A 95 -9.32 4.18 14.03
CA LEU A 95 -10.32 4.58 13.04
C LEU A 95 -10.42 6.10 12.87
N PRO A 96 -10.58 6.92 13.92
CA PRO A 96 -10.62 8.36 13.77
C PRO A 96 -9.33 8.94 13.17
N VAL A 97 -8.19 8.32 13.40
CA VAL A 97 -6.92 8.74 12.81
C VAL A 97 -6.95 8.59 11.28
N GLY A 98 -7.36 7.42 10.79
CA GLY A 98 -7.50 7.19 9.35
C GLY A 98 -8.50 8.14 8.70
N VAL A 99 -9.65 8.37 9.36
CA VAL A 99 -10.66 9.33 8.89
C VAL A 99 -10.10 10.74 8.83
N ALA A 100 -9.36 11.20 9.84
CA ALA A 100 -8.77 12.54 9.87
C ALA A 100 -7.78 12.75 8.73
N VAL A 101 -6.92 11.76 8.44
CA VAL A 101 -5.97 11.83 7.31
C VAL A 101 -6.72 11.92 5.97
N PHE A 102 -7.76 11.11 5.76
CA PHE A 102 -8.56 11.19 4.54
C PHE A 102 -9.28 12.53 4.38
N VAL A 103 -9.88 13.05 5.46
CA VAL A 103 -10.56 14.36 5.43
C VAL A 103 -9.56 15.47 5.11
N SER A 104 -8.39 15.50 5.78
CA SER A 104 -7.35 16.48 5.51
C SER A 104 -6.90 16.43 4.04
N TYR A 105 -6.58 15.23 3.54
CA TYR A 105 -6.21 15.03 2.13
C TYR A 105 -7.26 15.55 1.15
N VAL A 106 -8.56 15.22 1.37
CA VAL A 106 -9.65 15.68 0.49
C VAL A 106 -9.78 17.18 0.53
N MET A 107 -9.70 17.79 1.71
CA MET A 107 -9.82 19.24 1.87
C MET A 107 -8.67 19.99 1.18
N GLU A 108 -7.44 19.50 1.31
CA GLU A 108 -6.29 20.09 0.61
C GLU A 108 -6.41 19.92 -0.90
N LYS A 109 -6.86 18.75 -1.35
CA LYS A 109 -7.05 18.50 -2.79
C LYS A 109 -8.11 19.41 -3.42
N LEU A 110 -9.18 19.69 -2.70
CA LEU A 110 -10.26 20.58 -3.18
C LEU A 110 -9.86 22.06 -3.11
N ALA A 111 -8.84 22.43 -2.34
CA ALA A 111 -8.35 23.79 -2.21
C ALA A 111 -7.33 24.18 -3.31
N ARG A 112 -6.82 23.21 -4.06
CA ARG A 112 -5.87 23.41 -5.17
C ARG A 112 -6.60 23.56 -6.51
#